data_823b20ff241d0517e86568c3dfd17159
#
_entry.id   823b20ff241d0517e86568c3dfd17159
#
_cell.length_a   1.000
_cell.length_b   1.000
_cell.length_c   1.000
_cell.angle_alpha   90.00
_cell.angle_beta   90.00
_cell.angle_gamma   90.00
#
_symmetry.space_group_name_H-M   'P 1'
#
loop_
_entity.id
_entity.type
_entity.pdbx_description
1 polymer ?
#
loop_
_entity_poly.entity_id
_entity_poly.type
_entity_poly.pdbx_seq_one_letter_code
_entity_poly.pdbx_strand_id
1 'polypeptide(L)'
;MVHNGLKNFHIVPYTLLPVVARLHRRQDVTTLWKGIGSTCIVKGLNLAVEDVVSKGTGWPKEIGKCDSVLQFLQHITLKCISLAIITPFYSASLVETVQSDIASDKPALLDVFREGFMRILEWGTPSRGRMLPIWAIVFPTVSLGITKYLAHITLKNITERVLRFQQRHRHELSDSYNVNYNKNSANPLIEDISLKANIFSFIAMEIIFFPVETIIHRLHIQGTRTIVDNLDTGTSVIPILTGYEGFMDCYNSTIAKEGVSGLYKGFGALVLQLAAHLAIIKLTTLVVSEISNLLKPAKSPTSEDSVHSQKYLFN
;
A
#
# COMPACT_ATOMS: atom_id res chain seq x y z
N MET A 1 -15.72 10.47 32.68
CA MET A 1 -14.46 10.40 33.46
C MET A 1 -13.33 10.19 32.44
N VAL A 2 -12.50 11.17 32.27
CA VAL A 2 -11.36 11.12 31.38
C VAL A 2 -10.23 10.47 32.15
N HIS A 3 -9.88 9.24 31.81
CA HIS A 3 -8.65 8.66 32.30
C HIS A 3 -7.46 9.44 31.67
N ASN A 4 -6.71 10.12 32.53
CA ASN A 4 -5.40 10.68 32.20
C ASN A 4 -4.34 9.57 32.05
N GLY A 5 -4.60 8.60 31.19
CA GLY A 5 -3.56 7.68 30.72
C GLY A 5 -2.75 8.40 29.65
N LEU A 6 -1.43 8.36 29.77
CA LEU A 6 -0.50 8.78 28.71
C LEU A 6 -1.00 8.21 27.38
N LYS A 7 -1.44 9.09 26.47
CA LYS A 7 -1.88 8.68 25.12
C LYS A 7 -0.64 8.29 24.32
N ASN A 8 -0.27 7.01 24.39
CA ASN A 8 0.80 6.49 23.56
C ASN A 8 0.32 6.31 22.13
N PHE A 9 0.73 7.19 21.22
CA PHE A 9 0.33 7.13 19.81
C PHE A 9 1.16 6.16 18.97
N HIS A 10 2.11 5.43 19.58
CA HIS A 10 2.98 4.50 18.88
C HIS A 10 3.58 5.05 17.57
N ILE A 11 4.11 6.28 17.64
CA ILE A 11 4.74 6.94 16.49
C ILE A 11 6.03 6.22 16.09
N VAL A 12 6.72 5.63 17.07
CA VAL A 12 8.00 4.96 16.86
C VAL A 12 7.82 3.44 16.79
N PRO A 13 8.46 2.75 15.83
CA PRO A 13 8.23 1.32 15.57
C PRO A 13 8.52 0.41 16.77
N TYR A 14 9.56 0.69 17.54
CA TYR A 14 9.96 -0.19 18.67
C TYR A 14 8.92 -0.21 19.79
N THR A 15 8.07 0.81 19.93
CA THR A 15 6.99 0.82 20.95
C THR A 15 5.87 -0.16 20.64
N LEU A 16 5.80 -0.65 19.40
CA LEU A 16 4.83 -1.65 18.96
C LEU A 16 5.26 -3.08 19.29
N LEU A 17 6.56 -3.36 19.42
CA LEU A 17 7.04 -4.71 19.69
C LEU A 17 6.44 -5.35 20.96
N PRO A 18 6.38 -4.64 22.11
CA PRO A 18 5.71 -5.16 23.30
C PRO A 18 4.21 -5.39 23.10
N VAL A 19 3.55 -4.55 22.28
CA VAL A 19 2.12 -4.67 21.97
C VAL A 19 1.88 -5.94 21.14
N VAL A 20 2.66 -6.15 20.09
CA VAL A 20 2.58 -7.35 19.23
C VAL A 20 2.87 -8.62 20.04
N ALA A 21 3.91 -8.61 20.88
CA ALA A 21 4.23 -9.73 21.74
C ALA A 21 3.11 -10.05 22.75
N ARG A 22 2.44 -9.04 23.28
CA ARG A 22 1.33 -9.18 24.21
C ARG A 22 0.09 -9.72 23.51
N LEU A 23 -0.20 -9.21 22.30
CA LEU A 23 -1.32 -9.67 21.47
C LEU A 23 -1.13 -11.15 21.09
N HIS A 24 0.06 -11.52 20.63
CA HIS A 24 0.41 -12.91 20.32
C HIS A 24 0.25 -13.87 21.49
N ARG A 25 0.62 -13.45 22.71
CA ARG A 25 0.48 -14.30 23.91
C ARG A 25 -0.97 -14.53 24.34
N ARG A 26 -1.90 -13.67 23.93
CA ARG A 26 -3.30 -13.69 24.38
C ARG A 26 -4.28 -14.24 23.35
N GLN A 27 -4.07 -13.96 22.09
CA GLN A 27 -5.04 -14.18 21.02
C GLN A 27 -4.53 -15.12 19.92
N ASP A 28 -3.41 -15.81 20.12
CA ASP A 28 -2.73 -16.64 19.13
C ASP A 28 -2.16 -15.90 17.90
N VAL A 29 -1.40 -16.62 17.08
CA VAL A 29 -0.78 -16.11 15.85
C VAL A 29 -1.83 -15.73 14.81
N THR A 30 -2.98 -16.39 14.82
CA THR A 30 -4.07 -16.18 13.85
C THR A 30 -4.61 -14.75 13.84
N THR A 31 -4.56 -14.06 14.98
CA THR A 31 -4.99 -12.66 15.10
C THR A 31 -4.17 -11.71 14.26
N LEU A 32 -2.89 -12.01 14.00
CA LEU A 32 -2.04 -11.19 13.12
C LEU A 32 -2.45 -11.30 11.65
N TRP A 33 -3.21 -12.34 11.30
CA TRP A 33 -3.72 -12.58 9.94
C TRP A 33 -5.19 -12.19 9.76
N LYS A 34 -5.78 -11.59 10.80
CA LYS A 34 -7.16 -11.13 10.77
C LYS A 34 -7.38 -10.11 9.65
N GLY A 35 -8.49 -10.27 8.91
CA GLY A 35 -8.84 -9.39 7.81
C GLY A 35 -8.04 -9.60 6.51
N ILE A 36 -7.10 -10.55 6.46
CA ILE A 36 -6.36 -10.82 5.22
C ILE A 36 -7.30 -11.32 4.10
N GLY A 37 -8.26 -12.17 4.45
CA GLY A 37 -9.24 -12.70 3.50
C GLY A 37 -10.09 -11.59 2.90
N SER A 38 -10.68 -10.74 3.72
CA SER A 38 -11.50 -9.61 3.29
C SER A 38 -10.69 -8.58 2.49
N THR A 39 -9.46 -8.33 2.90
CA THR A 39 -8.55 -7.44 2.15
C THR A 39 -8.22 -7.99 0.76
N CYS A 40 -7.95 -9.31 0.65
CA CYS A 40 -7.74 -9.96 -0.65
C CYS A 40 -8.97 -9.90 -1.53
N ILE A 41 -10.16 -10.12 -0.96
CA ILE A 41 -11.44 -10.01 -1.67
C ILE A 41 -11.64 -8.59 -2.20
N VAL A 42 -11.46 -7.57 -1.37
CA VAL A 42 -11.62 -6.17 -1.78
C VAL A 42 -10.62 -5.78 -2.87
N LYS A 43 -9.36 -6.20 -2.77
CA LYS A 43 -8.37 -5.98 -3.83
C LYS A 43 -8.74 -6.71 -5.14
N GLY A 44 -9.17 -7.96 -5.05
CA GLY A 44 -9.66 -8.72 -6.21
C GLY A 44 -10.90 -8.08 -6.85
N LEU A 45 -11.84 -7.63 -6.03
CA LEU A 45 -13.03 -6.92 -6.48
C LEU A 45 -12.67 -5.59 -7.18
N ASN A 46 -11.70 -4.84 -6.66
CA ASN A 46 -11.22 -3.62 -7.30
C ASN A 46 -10.67 -3.90 -8.72
N LEU A 47 -9.85 -4.93 -8.87
CA LEU A 47 -9.33 -5.33 -10.18
C LEU A 47 -10.46 -5.76 -11.13
N ALA A 48 -11.44 -6.51 -10.62
CA ALA A 48 -12.60 -6.95 -11.40
C ALA A 48 -13.47 -5.77 -11.86
N VAL A 49 -13.74 -4.81 -10.97
CA VAL A 49 -14.50 -3.59 -11.30
C VAL A 49 -13.76 -2.76 -12.35
N GLU A 50 -12.45 -2.55 -12.20
CA GLU A 50 -11.63 -1.87 -13.20
C GLU A 50 -11.70 -2.59 -14.57
N ASP A 51 -11.66 -3.92 -14.57
CA ASP A 51 -11.74 -4.73 -15.80
C ASP A 51 -13.10 -4.59 -16.48
N VAL A 52 -14.17 -4.73 -15.71
CA VAL A 52 -15.56 -4.64 -16.22
C VAL A 52 -15.84 -3.25 -16.78
N VAL A 53 -15.51 -2.18 -16.04
CA VAL A 53 -15.73 -0.81 -16.48
C VAL A 53 -14.87 -0.48 -17.70
N SER A 54 -13.60 -0.88 -17.73
CA SER A 54 -12.71 -0.67 -18.87
C SER A 54 -13.23 -1.37 -20.14
N LYS A 55 -13.68 -2.63 -20.02
CA LYS A 55 -14.25 -3.38 -21.15
C LYS A 55 -15.58 -2.82 -21.63
N GLY A 56 -16.41 -2.34 -20.69
CA GLY A 56 -17.72 -1.73 -21.03
C GLY A 56 -17.60 -0.36 -21.67
N THR A 57 -16.61 0.45 -21.30
CA THR A 57 -16.43 1.81 -21.80
C THR A 57 -15.36 1.93 -22.88
N GLY A 58 -14.47 0.94 -23.02
CA GLY A 58 -13.30 1.01 -23.89
C GLY A 58 -12.18 1.92 -23.37
N TRP A 59 -12.22 2.29 -22.07
CA TRP A 59 -11.21 3.18 -21.48
C TRP A 59 -9.91 2.44 -21.11
N PRO A 60 -8.74 3.10 -21.25
CA PRO A 60 -7.46 2.48 -20.98
C PRO A 60 -7.26 2.22 -19.48
N LYS A 61 -6.78 1.03 -19.11
CA LYS A 61 -6.41 0.66 -17.73
C LYS A 61 -5.05 1.19 -17.33
N GLU A 62 -4.15 1.34 -18.28
CA GLU A 62 -2.78 1.79 -18.07
C GLU A 62 -2.49 2.98 -18.97
N ILE A 63 -1.61 3.86 -18.50
CA ILE A 63 -1.20 5.04 -19.23
C ILE A 63 0.17 4.76 -19.87
N GLY A 64 0.23 4.84 -21.20
CA GLY A 64 1.47 4.81 -21.97
C GLY A 64 2.21 6.17 -21.96
N LYS A 65 3.47 6.17 -22.41
CA LYS A 65 4.28 7.41 -22.46
C LYS A 65 3.83 8.41 -23.53
N CYS A 66 2.99 8.01 -24.47
CA CYS A 66 2.53 8.80 -25.63
C CYS A 66 1.01 8.94 -25.69
N ASP A 67 0.30 8.75 -24.57
CA ASP A 67 -1.15 8.79 -24.57
C ASP A 67 -1.68 10.23 -24.71
N SER A 68 -2.83 10.35 -25.38
CA SER A 68 -3.55 11.60 -25.51
C SER A 68 -4.08 12.07 -24.13
N VAL A 69 -4.21 13.40 -23.97
CA VAL A 69 -4.86 14.00 -22.78
C VAL A 69 -6.25 13.38 -22.53
N LEU A 70 -6.98 13.07 -23.59
CA LEU A 70 -8.28 12.42 -23.50
C LEU A 70 -8.18 11.02 -22.87
N GLN A 71 -7.22 10.21 -23.29
CA GLN A 71 -6.98 8.88 -22.72
C GLN A 71 -6.57 8.98 -21.25
N PHE A 72 -5.77 9.97 -20.89
CA PHE A 72 -5.42 10.25 -19.51
C PHE A 72 -6.66 10.58 -18.67
N LEU A 73 -7.55 11.47 -19.15
CA LEU A 73 -8.79 11.79 -18.45
C LEU A 73 -9.72 10.58 -18.31
N GLN A 74 -9.85 9.78 -19.37
CA GLN A 74 -10.62 8.53 -19.35
C GLN A 74 -10.10 7.56 -18.29
N HIS A 75 -8.77 7.41 -18.20
CA HIS A 75 -8.13 6.58 -17.19
C HIS A 75 -8.39 7.09 -15.77
N ILE A 76 -8.27 8.40 -15.52
CA ILE A 76 -8.58 9.00 -14.21
C ILE A 76 -10.06 8.77 -13.86
N THR A 77 -10.97 8.96 -14.80
CA THR A 77 -12.40 8.72 -14.58
C THR A 77 -12.68 7.25 -14.27
N LEU A 78 -12.01 6.33 -14.97
CA LEU A 78 -12.07 4.89 -14.66
C LEU A 78 -11.67 4.61 -13.20
N LYS A 79 -10.55 5.19 -12.76
CA LYS A 79 -10.09 5.06 -11.36
C LYS A 79 -11.06 5.67 -10.35
N CYS A 80 -11.64 6.83 -10.65
CA CYS A 80 -12.67 7.45 -9.80
C CYS A 80 -13.88 6.53 -9.61
N ILE A 81 -14.41 5.98 -10.70
CA ILE A 81 -15.57 5.09 -10.66
C ILE A 81 -15.25 3.81 -9.88
N SER A 82 -14.10 3.19 -10.16
CA SER A 82 -13.67 1.97 -9.45
C SER A 82 -13.52 2.21 -7.96
N LEU A 83 -12.86 3.28 -7.55
CA LEU A 83 -12.70 3.64 -6.14
C LEU A 83 -14.06 3.93 -5.46
N ALA A 84 -14.99 4.62 -6.15
CA ALA A 84 -16.31 4.91 -5.61
C ALA A 84 -17.10 3.62 -5.33
N ILE A 85 -17.08 2.66 -6.27
CA ILE A 85 -17.79 1.37 -6.13
C ILE A 85 -17.16 0.52 -5.01
N ILE A 86 -15.83 0.58 -4.87
CA ILE A 86 -15.10 -0.25 -3.90
C ILE A 86 -15.17 0.29 -2.47
N THR A 87 -15.34 1.59 -2.29
CA THR A 87 -15.30 2.25 -0.98
C THR A 87 -16.19 1.59 0.08
N PRO A 88 -17.46 1.20 -0.17
CA PRO A 88 -18.29 0.54 0.84
C PRO A 88 -17.76 -0.83 1.25
N PHE A 89 -17.21 -1.60 0.32
CA PHE A 89 -16.58 -2.91 0.60
C PHE A 89 -15.27 -2.74 1.37
N TYR A 90 -14.51 -1.72 1.03
CA TYR A 90 -13.30 -1.34 1.78
C TYR A 90 -13.64 -0.96 3.24
N SER A 91 -14.70 -0.19 3.46
CA SER A 91 -15.17 0.14 4.80
C SER A 91 -15.54 -1.11 5.60
N ALA A 92 -16.25 -2.05 4.99
CA ALA A 92 -16.63 -3.31 5.63
C ALA A 92 -15.40 -4.17 6.00
N SER A 93 -14.43 -4.30 5.08
CA SER A 93 -13.17 -5.00 5.33
C SER A 93 -12.34 -4.36 6.44
N LEU A 94 -12.30 -3.02 6.49
CA LEU A 94 -11.58 -2.31 7.55
C LEU A 94 -12.20 -2.55 8.92
N VAL A 95 -13.53 -2.52 9.02
CA VAL A 95 -14.25 -2.85 10.26
C VAL A 95 -13.96 -4.27 10.72
N GLU A 96 -14.03 -5.26 9.83
CA GLU A 96 -13.69 -6.65 10.13
C GLU A 96 -12.26 -6.79 10.67
N THR A 97 -11.31 -6.06 10.06
CA THR A 97 -9.90 -6.11 10.46
C THR A 97 -9.67 -5.56 11.88
N VAL A 98 -10.38 -4.50 12.28
CA VAL A 98 -10.15 -3.84 13.57
C VAL A 98 -11.06 -4.33 14.69
N GLN A 99 -12.16 -5.01 14.39
CA GLN A 99 -13.12 -5.49 15.37
C GLN A 99 -12.51 -6.56 16.27
N SER A 100 -12.78 -6.50 17.59
CA SER A 100 -12.35 -7.52 18.54
C SER A 100 -13.07 -8.86 18.30
N ASP A 101 -12.36 -9.97 18.53
CA ASP A 101 -12.93 -11.32 18.41
C ASP A 101 -14.06 -11.58 19.41
N ILE A 102 -14.10 -10.86 20.53
CA ILE A 102 -15.17 -10.93 21.53
C ILE A 102 -16.50 -10.41 20.96
N ALA A 103 -16.44 -9.44 20.02
CA ALA A 103 -17.62 -8.81 19.42
C ALA A 103 -18.03 -9.41 18.09
N SER A 104 -17.20 -10.28 17.54
CA SER A 104 -17.39 -10.90 16.23
C SER A 104 -17.99 -12.31 16.43
N ASP A 105 -19.23 -12.50 16.03
CA ASP A 105 -19.67 -13.81 15.56
C ASP A 105 -18.74 -14.16 14.38
N LYS A 106 -18.19 -15.39 14.37
CA LYS A 106 -17.15 -15.82 13.41
C LYS A 106 -17.39 -15.23 12.01
N PRO A 107 -16.57 -14.28 11.55
CA PRO A 107 -16.83 -13.59 10.28
C PRO A 107 -16.76 -14.59 9.13
N ALA A 108 -17.85 -14.75 8.40
CA ALA A 108 -17.80 -15.46 7.14
C ALA A 108 -17.14 -14.53 6.10
N LEU A 109 -16.23 -15.05 5.28
CA LEU A 109 -15.52 -14.29 4.23
C LEU A 109 -16.47 -13.50 3.32
N LEU A 110 -17.73 -13.93 3.21
CA LEU A 110 -18.77 -13.29 2.42
C LEU A 110 -19.50 -12.14 3.13
N ASP A 111 -19.30 -11.96 4.44
CA ASP A 111 -19.96 -10.89 5.20
C ASP A 111 -19.53 -9.50 4.72
N VAL A 112 -18.30 -9.36 4.22
CA VAL A 112 -17.82 -8.12 3.57
C VAL A 112 -18.68 -7.74 2.36
N PHE A 113 -19.05 -8.71 1.54
CA PHE A 113 -19.95 -8.44 0.39
C PHE A 113 -21.35 -8.04 0.85
N ARG A 114 -21.90 -8.77 1.81
CA ARG A 114 -23.21 -8.46 2.37
C ARG A 114 -23.25 -7.06 2.99
N GLU A 115 -22.31 -6.75 3.84
CA GLU A 115 -22.22 -5.46 4.51
C GLU A 115 -21.94 -4.32 3.51
N GLY A 116 -21.00 -4.53 2.57
CA GLY A 116 -20.71 -3.56 1.51
C GLY A 116 -21.90 -3.28 0.62
N PHE A 117 -22.66 -4.33 0.26
CA PHE A 117 -23.86 -4.21 -0.56
C PHE A 117 -25.00 -3.51 0.18
N MET A 118 -25.20 -3.83 1.45
CA MET A 118 -26.18 -3.13 2.29
C MET A 118 -25.87 -1.65 2.43
N ARG A 119 -24.59 -1.28 2.55
CA ARG A 119 -24.16 0.13 2.57
C ARG A 119 -24.45 0.87 1.26
N ILE A 120 -24.38 0.18 0.10
CA ILE A 120 -24.77 0.77 -1.19
C ILE A 120 -26.28 0.99 -1.25
N LEU A 121 -27.08 0.07 -0.75
CA LEU A 121 -28.54 0.20 -0.75
C LEU A 121 -29.02 1.32 0.18
N GLU A 122 -28.34 1.57 1.29
CA GLU A 122 -28.62 2.63 2.26
C GLU A 122 -27.99 3.98 1.87
N TRP A 123 -28.08 4.37 0.61
CA TRP A 123 -27.38 5.51 0.02
C TRP A 123 -27.61 6.86 0.70
N GLY A 124 -28.81 7.13 1.20
CA GLY A 124 -29.22 8.48 1.63
C GLY A 124 -29.27 8.71 3.13
N THR A 125 -29.81 7.77 3.88
CA THR A 125 -29.98 7.90 5.34
C THR A 125 -29.51 6.62 6.00
N PRO A 126 -28.46 6.69 6.83
CA PRO A 126 -28.00 5.51 7.54
C PRO A 126 -29.09 5.00 8.48
N SER A 127 -29.59 3.81 8.27
CA SER A 127 -30.61 3.16 9.11
C SER A 127 -30.04 2.71 10.46
N ARG A 128 -28.71 2.74 10.61
CA ARG A 128 -28.00 2.18 11.77
C ARG A 128 -27.16 3.23 12.51
N GLY A 129 -27.77 3.86 13.46
CA GLY A 129 -27.04 4.61 14.48
C GLY A 129 -26.29 5.85 13.96
N ARG A 130 -24.95 5.89 14.14
CA ARG A 130 -24.10 7.04 13.83
C ARG A 130 -23.35 6.91 12.49
N MET A 131 -23.77 6.01 11.62
CA MET A 131 -23.15 5.82 10.32
C MET A 131 -23.29 7.08 9.48
N LEU A 132 -22.21 7.44 8.79
CA LEU A 132 -22.24 8.50 7.79
C LEU A 132 -22.95 8.03 6.52
N PRO A 133 -23.63 8.93 5.79
CA PRO A 133 -24.11 8.62 4.46
C PRO A 133 -22.92 8.27 3.56
N ILE A 134 -23.11 7.31 2.66
CA ILE A 134 -22.02 6.72 1.88
C ILE A 134 -21.22 7.75 1.08
N TRP A 135 -21.90 8.77 0.53
CA TRP A 135 -21.26 9.85 -0.22
C TRP A 135 -20.27 10.66 0.63
N ALA A 136 -20.53 10.82 1.95
CA ALA A 136 -19.61 11.52 2.87
C ALA A 136 -18.30 10.76 3.10
N ILE A 137 -18.29 9.46 2.82
CA ILE A 137 -17.10 8.61 2.89
C ILE A 137 -16.46 8.45 1.51
N VAL A 138 -17.27 8.25 0.46
CA VAL A 138 -16.80 8.04 -0.92
C VAL A 138 -16.05 9.25 -1.44
N PHE A 139 -16.59 10.47 -1.26
CA PHE A 139 -15.96 11.68 -1.79
C PHE A 139 -14.53 11.90 -1.28
N PRO A 140 -14.24 11.92 0.03
CA PRO A 140 -12.87 12.10 0.52
C PRO A 140 -11.96 10.91 0.15
N THR A 141 -12.49 9.68 0.10
CA THR A 141 -11.71 8.49 -0.25
C THR A 141 -11.28 8.52 -1.72
N VAL A 142 -12.20 8.84 -2.63
CA VAL A 142 -11.88 8.98 -4.06
C VAL A 142 -10.92 10.15 -4.30
N SER A 143 -11.19 11.30 -3.66
CA SER A 143 -10.32 12.48 -3.76
C SER A 143 -8.89 12.17 -3.30
N LEU A 144 -8.72 11.53 -2.15
CA LEU A 144 -7.40 11.11 -1.68
C LEU A 144 -6.76 10.10 -2.62
N GLY A 145 -7.50 9.07 -3.07
CA GLY A 145 -6.98 8.03 -3.94
C GLY A 145 -6.44 8.59 -5.26
N ILE A 146 -7.19 9.50 -5.89
CA ILE A 146 -6.76 10.16 -7.13
C ILE A 146 -5.59 11.10 -6.89
N THR A 147 -5.61 11.91 -5.83
CA THR A 147 -4.51 12.81 -5.50
C THR A 147 -3.22 12.02 -5.24
N LYS A 148 -3.32 10.93 -4.48
CA LYS A 148 -2.20 10.04 -4.18
C LYS A 148 -1.65 9.38 -5.46
N TYR A 149 -2.53 8.95 -6.35
CA TYR A 149 -2.17 8.37 -7.65
C TYR A 149 -1.42 9.35 -8.54
N LEU A 150 -1.95 10.58 -8.71
CA LEU A 150 -1.32 11.64 -9.51
C LEU A 150 0.03 12.06 -8.93
N ALA A 151 0.10 12.25 -7.63
CA ALA A 151 1.32 12.60 -6.92
C ALA A 151 2.38 11.49 -7.06
N HIS A 152 1.98 10.21 -6.99
CA HIS A 152 2.87 9.07 -7.20
C HIS A 152 3.47 9.06 -8.60
N ILE A 153 2.67 9.21 -9.65
CA ILE A 153 3.16 9.27 -11.05
C ILE A 153 4.13 10.44 -11.23
N THR A 154 3.76 11.62 -10.71
CA THR A 154 4.58 12.83 -10.84
C THR A 154 5.93 12.65 -10.13
N LEU A 155 5.93 12.17 -8.90
CA LEU A 155 7.15 11.95 -8.12
C LEU A 155 8.02 10.85 -8.73
N LYS A 156 7.41 9.75 -9.21
CA LYS A 156 8.11 8.69 -9.94
C LYS A 156 8.86 9.26 -11.16
N ASN A 157 8.16 10.05 -11.99
CA ASN A 157 8.75 10.65 -13.19
C ASN A 157 9.89 11.63 -12.86
N ILE A 158 9.74 12.44 -11.80
CA ILE A 158 10.78 13.35 -11.32
C ILE A 158 12.00 12.55 -10.84
N THR A 159 11.77 11.54 -10.01
CA THR A 159 12.84 10.68 -9.46
C THR A 159 13.59 9.93 -10.57
N GLU A 160 12.88 9.39 -11.56
CA GLU A 160 13.51 8.76 -12.73
C GLU A 160 14.41 9.75 -13.50
N ARG A 161 13.93 10.96 -13.72
CA ARG A 161 14.73 12.01 -14.41
C ARG A 161 16.01 12.35 -13.64
N VAL A 162 15.88 12.54 -12.33
CA VAL A 162 17.03 12.84 -11.45
C VAL A 162 18.04 11.69 -11.44
N LEU A 163 17.59 10.45 -11.28
CA LEU A 163 18.47 9.28 -11.26
C LEU A 163 19.18 9.08 -12.62
N ARG A 164 18.49 9.28 -13.74
CA ARG A 164 19.08 9.22 -15.09
C ARG A 164 20.11 10.32 -15.31
N PHE A 165 19.83 11.54 -14.84
CA PHE A 165 20.77 12.65 -14.91
C PHE A 165 22.05 12.37 -14.10
N GLN A 166 21.89 11.91 -12.86
CA GLN A 166 22.99 11.55 -11.98
C GLN A 166 23.84 10.40 -12.56
N GLN A 167 23.20 9.45 -13.23
CA GLN A 167 23.91 8.36 -13.89
C GLN A 167 24.73 8.83 -15.09
N ARG A 168 24.17 9.71 -15.95
CA ARG A 168 24.89 10.31 -17.08
C ARG A 168 26.14 11.07 -16.61
N HIS A 169 25.98 11.91 -15.60
CA HIS A 169 27.09 12.68 -15.04
C HIS A 169 28.20 11.77 -14.45
N ARG A 170 27.81 10.65 -13.86
CA ARG A 170 28.74 9.64 -13.36
C ARG A 170 29.50 8.93 -14.48
N HIS A 171 28.84 8.67 -15.61
CA HIS A 171 29.48 8.10 -16.80
C HIS A 171 30.45 9.09 -17.45
N GLU A 172 30.11 10.35 -17.60
CA GLU A 172 30.98 11.40 -18.13
C GLU A 172 32.28 11.52 -17.29
N LEU A 173 32.17 11.42 -15.98
CA LEU A 173 33.33 11.41 -15.08
C LEU A 173 34.16 10.13 -15.22
N SER A 174 33.57 8.96 -15.49
CA SER A 174 34.30 7.69 -15.64
C SER A 174 34.89 7.50 -17.03
N ASP A 175 34.28 8.04 -18.08
CA ASP A 175 34.83 8.03 -19.44
C ASP A 175 36.11 8.91 -19.57
N SER A 176 36.24 9.91 -18.68
CA SER A 176 37.49 10.66 -18.51
C SER A 176 38.63 9.81 -17.91
N TYR A 177 38.34 8.62 -17.36
CA TYR A 177 39.27 7.68 -16.73
C TYR A 177 39.28 6.30 -17.42
N ASN A 178 39.40 6.25 -18.75
CA ASN A 178 39.73 5.06 -19.55
C ASN A 178 39.22 3.71 -19.02
N VAL A 179 37.91 3.45 -19.09
CA VAL A 179 37.36 2.10 -18.88
C VAL A 179 36.43 1.76 -20.03
N ASN A 180 36.86 0.78 -20.85
CA ASN A 180 36.06 0.16 -21.90
C ASN A 180 34.76 -0.44 -21.30
N TYR A 181 33.68 0.29 -21.31
CA TYR A 181 32.37 -0.18 -20.85
C TYR A 181 31.58 -0.75 -22.03
N ASN A 182 31.26 -2.03 -21.91
CA ASN A 182 30.52 -2.80 -22.93
C ASN A 182 29.09 -2.25 -23.08
N LYS A 183 28.73 -1.71 -24.22
CA LYS A 183 27.42 -1.07 -24.54
C LYS A 183 26.19 -2.00 -24.41
N ASN A 184 26.37 -3.30 -24.16
CA ASN A 184 25.29 -4.27 -24.09
C ASN A 184 24.56 -4.36 -22.75
N SER A 185 24.92 -3.53 -21.75
CA SER A 185 24.32 -3.57 -20.41
C SER A 185 23.26 -2.48 -20.15
N ALA A 186 22.75 -1.81 -21.21
CA ALA A 186 21.86 -0.66 -21.03
C ALA A 186 20.44 -1.03 -20.52
N ASN A 187 19.90 -2.18 -20.89
CA ASN A 187 18.54 -2.58 -20.54
C ASN A 187 18.32 -2.88 -19.04
N PRO A 188 19.17 -3.69 -18.37
CA PRO A 188 18.98 -3.98 -16.95
C PRO A 188 19.16 -2.76 -16.03
N LEU A 189 19.99 -1.78 -16.46
CA LEU A 189 20.20 -0.54 -15.70
C LEU A 189 18.98 0.40 -15.74
N ILE A 190 18.23 0.42 -16.85
CA ILE A 190 17.03 1.23 -16.99
C ILE A 190 15.89 0.70 -16.12
N GLU A 191 15.73 -0.63 -16.07
CA GLU A 191 14.74 -1.30 -15.22
C GLU A 191 15.04 -1.06 -13.74
N ASP A 192 16.31 -1.12 -13.32
CA ASP A 192 16.73 -0.86 -11.94
C ASP A 192 16.45 0.58 -11.49
N ILE A 193 16.64 1.57 -12.38
CA ILE A 193 16.29 2.97 -12.10
C ILE A 193 14.78 3.14 -11.94
N SER A 194 13.99 2.54 -12.83
CA SER A 194 12.53 2.64 -12.77
C SER A 194 11.98 1.97 -11.50
N LEU A 195 12.52 0.82 -11.11
CA LEU A 195 12.16 0.13 -9.88
C LEU A 195 12.48 0.98 -8.64
N LYS A 196 13.69 1.54 -8.56
CA LYS A 196 14.11 2.43 -7.45
C LYS A 196 13.23 3.67 -7.37
N ALA A 197 12.93 4.30 -8.50
CA ALA A 197 12.05 5.47 -8.54
C ALA A 197 10.62 5.12 -8.09
N ASN A 198 10.11 3.97 -8.49
CA ASN A 198 8.79 3.49 -8.09
C ASN A 198 8.71 3.22 -6.58
N ILE A 199 9.70 2.51 -6.02
CA ILE A 199 9.77 2.23 -4.57
C ILE A 199 9.86 3.53 -3.78
N PHE A 200 10.74 4.44 -4.18
CA PHE A 200 10.89 5.74 -3.50
C PHE A 200 9.60 6.54 -3.53
N SER A 201 8.95 6.63 -4.69
CA SER A 201 7.68 7.36 -4.84
C SER A 201 6.58 6.75 -4.00
N PHE A 202 6.49 5.41 -3.95
CA PHE A 202 5.52 4.71 -3.12
C PHE A 202 5.70 5.05 -1.63
N ILE A 203 6.92 4.91 -1.11
CA ILE A 203 7.24 5.21 0.29
C ILE A 203 6.94 6.67 0.63
N ALA A 204 7.35 7.60 -0.23
CA ALA A 204 7.12 9.02 -0.02
C ALA A 204 5.62 9.36 0.04
N MET A 205 4.81 8.76 -0.84
CA MET A 205 3.35 8.98 -0.84
C MET A 205 2.69 8.42 0.41
N GLU A 206 3.08 7.23 0.89
CA GLU A 206 2.55 6.67 2.13
C GLU A 206 2.83 7.59 3.33
N ILE A 207 4.02 8.17 3.41
CA ILE A 207 4.40 9.09 4.51
C ILE A 207 3.67 10.43 4.40
N ILE A 208 3.61 11.04 3.21
CA ILE A 208 3.03 12.37 3.02
C ILE A 208 1.52 12.35 3.27
N PHE A 209 0.81 11.36 2.78
CA PHE A 209 -0.64 11.27 2.89
C PHE A 209 -1.14 10.58 4.15
N PHE A 210 -0.24 10.03 4.98
CA PHE A 210 -0.59 9.35 6.23
C PHE A 210 -1.58 10.11 7.13
N PRO A 211 -1.39 11.43 7.42
CA PRO A 211 -2.32 12.16 8.26
C PRO A 211 -3.75 12.25 7.67
N VAL A 212 -3.86 12.34 6.35
CA VAL A 212 -5.15 12.37 5.65
C VAL A 212 -5.81 11.00 5.68
N GLU A 213 -5.04 9.94 5.47
CA GLU A 213 -5.51 8.55 5.59
C GLU A 213 -6.03 8.23 7.00
N THR A 214 -5.37 8.73 8.03
CA THR A 214 -5.82 8.56 9.40
C THR A 214 -7.23 9.12 9.62
N ILE A 215 -7.53 10.29 9.06
CA ILE A 215 -8.89 10.88 9.14
C ILE A 215 -9.89 10.02 8.36
N ILE A 216 -9.56 9.60 7.15
CA ILE A 216 -10.46 8.79 6.33
C ILE A 216 -10.73 7.43 7.01
N HIS A 217 -9.73 6.77 7.56
CA HIS A 217 -9.92 5.52 8.30
C HIS A 217 -10.85 5.70 9.51
N ARG A 218 -10.77 6.81 10.24
CA ARG A 218 -11.69 7.14 11.34
C ARG A 218 -13.14 7.27 10.85
N LEU A 219 -13.36 7.86 9.67
CA LEU A 219 -14.69 7.96 9.07
C LEU A 219 -15.23 6.60 8.61
N HIS A 220 -14.38 5.75 8.04
CA HIS A 220 -14.77 4.40 7.61
C HIS A 220 -15.24 3.51 8.76
N ILE A 221 -14.62 3.65 9.93
CA ILE A 221 -14.90 2.84 11.13
C ILE A 221 -16.10 3.39 11.89
N GLN A 222 -16.47 4.66 11.70
CA GLN A 222 -17.56 5.30 12.42
C GLN A 222 -18.92 4.63 12.16
N GLY A 223 -19.73 4.57 13.21
CA GLY A 223 -21.14 4.18 13.14
C GLY A 223 -21.40 2.70 13.13
N THR A 224 -20.40 1.88 12.99
CA THR A 224 -20.51 0.45 13.31
C THR A 224 -20.41 0.31 14.82
N ARG A 225 -21.08 -0.69 15.38
CA ARG A 225 -20.88 -1.09 16.80
C ARG A 225 -19.50 -1.73 16.96
N THR A 226 -18.46 -1.04 16.50
CA THR A 226 -17.10 -1.60 16.46
C THR A 226 -16.51 -1.54 17.85
N ILE A 227 -16.27 -2.71 18.41
CA ILE A 227 -15.54 -2.90 19.65
C ILE A 227 -14.13 -3.33 19.23
N VAL A 228 -13.12 -2.57 19.64
CA VAL A 228 -11.71 -2.84 19.33
C VAL A 228 -10.96 -3.22 20.58
N ASP A 229 -9.90 -4.00 20.42
CA ASP A 229 -9.02 -4.35 21.53
C ASP A 229 -8.22 -3.13 22.00
N ASN A 230 -8.13 -2.94 23.30
CA ASN A 230 -7.28 -1.93 23.90
C ASN A 230 -5.82 -2.38 23.82
N LEU A 231 -5.07 -1.83 22.86
CA LEU A 231 -3.68 -2.17 22.65
C LEU A 231 -2.75 -1.67 23.78
N ASP A 232 -3.16 -0.66 24.53
CA ASP A 232 -2.35 -0.13 25.64
C ASP A 232 -2.34 -1.06 26.84
N THR A 233 -3.51 -1.59 27.22
CA THR A 233 -3.66 -2.52 28.35
C THR A 233 -3.59 -3.98 27.93
N GLY A 234 -4.07 -4.28 26.73
CA GLY A 234 -4.21 -5.64 26.18
C GLY A 234 -5.23 -6.51 26.93
N THR A 235 -6.01 -5.95 27.84
CA THR A 235 -6.95 -6.70 28.71
C THR A 235 -8.41 -6.32 28.56
N SER A 236 -8.69 -5.18 27.95
CA SER A 236 -10.03 -4.61 27.82
C SER A 236 -10.34 -4.30 26.37
N VAL A 237 -11.62 -4.20 26.06
CA VAL A 237 -12.12 -3.75 24.76
C VAL A 237 -12.64 -2.32 24.88
N ILE A 238 -12.53 -1.56 23.82
CA ILE A 238 -12.98 -0.16 23.76
C ILE A 238 -14.01 -0.05 22.63
N PRO A 239 -15.25 0.43 22.91
CA PRO A 239 -16.21 0.72 21.87
C PRO A 239 -15.81 2.02 21.14
N ILE A 240 -15.88 2.02 19.80
CA ILE A 240 -15.72 3.22 18.99
C ILE A 240 -17.06 3.96 18.98
N LEU A 241 -17.13 5.04 19.76
CA LEU A 241 -18.32 5.89 19.92
C LEU A 241 -18.11 7.26 19.27
N THR A 242 -17.54 7.31 18.08
CA THR A 242 -17.33 8.56 17.35
C THR A 242 -18.62 8.99 16.64
N GLY A 243 -18.79 10.29 16.45
CA GLY A 243 -19.97 10.88 15.81
C GLY A 243 -19.55 12.12 15.02
N TYR A 244 -18.69 11.92 14.02
CA TYR A 244 -18.26 13.00 13.12
C TYR A 244 -19.33 13.24 12.07
N GLU A 245 -19.52 14.51 11.68
CA GLU A 245 -20.46 14.89 10.62
C GLU A 245 -19.84 14.81 9.21
N GLY A 246 -18.49 14.75 9.14
CA GLY A 246 -17.76 14.64 7.88
C GLY A 246 -16.26 14.76 8.06
N PHE A 247 -15.53 14.92 6.96
CA PHE A 247 -14.07 14.97 6.94
C PHE A 247 -13.50 16.12 7.77
N MET A 248 -14.01 17.34 7.58
CA MET A 248 -13.52 18.54 8.29
C MET A 248 -13.82 18.50 9.78
N ASP A 249 -15.00 18.00 10.16
CA ASP A 249 -15.34 17.83 11.57
C ASP A 249 -14.44 16.78 12.24
N CYS A 250 -14.18 15.66 11.58
CA CYS A 250 -13.24 14.66 12.06
C CYS A 250 -11.83 15.22 12.24
N TYR A 251 -11.34 16.01 11.28
CA TYR A 251 -10.04 16.68 11.34
C TYR A 251 -9.96 17.63 12.53
N ASN A 252 -10.91 18.56 12.64
CA ASN A 252 -10.95 19.56 13.72
C ASN A 252 -11.10 18.91 15.10
N SER A 253 -11.98 17.93 15.22
CA SER A 253 -12.16 17.15 16.45
C SER A 253 -10.90 16.38 16.85
N THR A 254 -10.17 15.84 15.88
CA THR A 254 -8.91 15.12 16.14
C THR A 254 -7.85 16.08 16.67
N ILE A 255 -7.67 17.25 16.02
CA ILE A 255 -6.69 18.24 16.47
C ILE A 255 -7.06 18.81 17.84
N ALA A 256 -8.33 19.11 18.07
CA ALA A 256 -8.78 19.65 19.35
C ALA A 256 -8.59 18.67 20.52
N LYS A 257 -8.82 17.36 20.30
CA LYS A 257 -8.76 16.33 21.37
C LYS A 257 -7.39 15.69 21.53
N GLU A 258 -6.66 15.50 20.45
CA GLU A 258 -5.43 14.68 20.40
C GLU A 258 -4.20 15.51 19.97
N GLY A 259 -4.41 16.72 19.46
CA GLY A 259 -3.36 17.54 18.86
C GLY A 259 -2.93 17.00 17.48
N VAL A 260 -1.91 17.62 16.88
CA VAL A 260 -1.35 17.21 15.57
C VAL A 260 -0.78 15.79 15.62
N SER A 261 -0.26 15.35 16.76
CA SER A 261 0.27 13.99 16.95
C SER A 261 -0.80 12.91 16.80
N GLY A 262 -2.08 13.23 17.04
CA GLY A 262 -3.20 12.32 16.79
C GLY A 262 -3.40 11.93 15.34
N LEU A 263 -2.95 12.77 14.40
CA LEU A 263 -2.97 12.47 12.96
C LEU A 263 -1.91 11.42 12.56
N TYR A 264 -0.85 11.28 13.36
CA TYR A 264 0.23 10.31 13.17
C TYR A 264 0.08 9.08 14.07
N LYS A 265 -1.10 8.86 14.62
CA LYS A 265 -1.40 7.68 15.44
C LYS A 265 -1.23 6.41 14.62
N GLY A 266 -0.33 5.51 15.07
CA GLY A 266 0.00 4.29 14.35
C GLY A 266 1.08 4.44 13.26
N PHE A 267 1.73 5.60 13.12
CA PHE A 267 2.80 5.81 12.15
C PHE A 267 3.94 4.80 12.30
N GLY A 268 4.24 4.37 13.51
CA GLY A 268 5.22 3.29 13.75
C GLY A 268 4.85 1.97 13.06
N ALA A 269 3.56 1.64 12.95
CA ALA A 269 3.11 0.46 12.20
C ALA A 269 3.34 0.62 10.70
N LEU A 270 3.10 1.81 10.13
CA LEU A 270 3.44 2.12 8.74
C LEU A 270 4.95 1.91 8.48
N VAL A 271 5.82 2.40 9.35
CA VAL A 271 7.27 2.23 9.20
C VAL A 271 7.66 0.75 9.21
N LEU A 272 7.09 -0.05 10.11
CA LEU A 272 7.30 -1.51 10.13
C LEU A 272 6.79 -2.18 8.85
N GLN A 273 5.62 -1.79 8.37
CA GLN A 273 5.04 -2.29 7.12
C GLN A 273 5.95 -1.98 5.92
N LEU A 274 6.44 -0.74 5.80
CA LEU A 274 7.37 -0.35 4.74
C LEU A 274 8.70 -1.11 4.82
N ALA A 275 9.25 -1.28 6.03
CA ALA A 275 10.45 -2.07 6.24
C ALA A 275 10.26 -3.54 5.82
N ALA A 276 9.11 -4.15 6.16
CA ALA A 276 8.77 -5.50 5.74
C ALA A 276 8.63 -5.61 4.21
N HIS A 277 7.98 -4.65 3.55
CA HIS A 277 7.90 -4.61 2.09
C HIS A 277 9.29 -4.56 1.42
N LEU A 278 10.17 -3.68 1.92
CA LEU A 278 11.55 -3.59 1.39
C LEU A 278 12.33 -4.88 1.62
N ALA A 279 12.16 -5.53 2.77
CA ALA A 279 12.78 -6.81 3.07
C ALA A 279 12.30 -7.92 2.11
N ILE A 280 10.99 -7.99 1.85
CA ILE A 280 10.41 -8.97 0.91
C ILE A 280 10.92 -8.71 -0.51
N ILE A 281 10.95 -7.47 -0.97
CA ILE A 281 11.48 -7.13 -2.31
C ILE A 281 12.94 -7.56 -2.43
N LYS A 282 13.78 -7.25 -1.44
CA LYS A 282 15.18 -7.69 -1.43
C LYS A 282 15.31 -9.21 -1.44
N LEU A 283 14.56 -9.90 -0.58
CA LEU A 283 14.58 -11.36 -0.52
C LEU A 283 14.17 -11.98 -1.86
N THR A 284 13.09 -11.50 -2.45
CA THR A 284 12.62 -11.97 -3.77
C THR A 284 13.68 -11.75 -4.85
N THR A 285 14.32 -10.57 -4.86
CA THR A 285 15.38 -10.26 -5.82
C THR A 285 16.58 -11.21 -5.66
N LEU A 286 16.98 -11.51 -4.43
CA LEU A 286 18.06 -12.46 -4.15
C LEU A 286 17.70 -13.89 -4.62
N VAL A 287 16.50 -14.36 -4.28
CA VAL A 287 16.04 -15.70 -4.69
C VAL A 287 15.98 -15.83 -6.21
N VAL A 288 15.43 -14.83 -6.90
CA VAL A 288 15.35 -14.82 -8.37
C VAL A 288 16.75 -14.78 -8.98
N SER A 289 17.70 -14.01 -8.42
CA SER A 289 19.07 -13.95 -8.91
C SER A 289 19.79 -15.31 -8.77
N GLU A 290 19.61 -15.99 -7.63
CA GLU A 290 20.19 -17.31 -7.40
C GLU A 290 19.61 -18.38 -8.35
N ILE A 291 18.27 -18.39 -8.51
CA ILE A 291 17.62 -19.29 -9.48
C ILE A 291 18.12 -19.01 -10.90
N SER A 292 18.24 -17.75 -11.29
CA SER A 292 18.77 -17.36 -12.60
C SER A 292 20.22 -17.81 -12.80
N ASN A 293 21.05 -17.76 -11.76
CA ASN A 293 22.43 -18.24 -11.81
C ASN A 293 22.52 -19.77 -11.94
N LEU A 294 21.64 -20.49 -11.23
CA LEU A 294 21.55 -21.95 -11.32
C LEU A 294 21.03 -22.43 -12.68
N LEU A 295 20.16 -21.66 -13.34
CA LEU A 295 19.58 -21.99 -14.64
C LEU A 295 20.46 -21.56 -15.83
N LYS A 296 21.55 -20.80 -15.61
CA LYS A 296 22.50 -20.48 -16.67
C LYS A 296 23.19 -21.77 -17.11
N PRO A 297 23.09 -22.18 -18.41
CA PRO A 297 23.81 -23.35 -18.91
C PRO A 297 25.30 -23.14 -18.67
N ALA A 298 25.98 -24.18 -18.17
CA ALA A 298 27.43 -24.17 -18.01
C ALA A 298 28.04 -23.72 -19.35
N LYS A 299 28.86 -22.65 -19.31
CA LYS A 299 29.61 -22.25 -20.51
C LYS A 299 30.36 -23.45 -21.00
N SER A 300 30.02 -23.94 -22.21
CA SER A 300 30.85 -24.91 -22.92
C SER A 300 32.26 -24.32 -22.99
N PRO A 301 33.31 -25.10 -22.68
CA PRO A 301 34.68 -24.62 -22.76
C PRO A 301 34.91 -24.10 -24.19
N THR A 302 35.27 -22.84 -24.26
CA THR A 302 35.60 -22.17 -25.53
C THR A 302 36.76 -22.89 -26.16
N SER A 303 36.65 -23.13 -27.46
CA SER A 303 37.60 -23.85 -28.32
C SER A 303 39.03 -23.29 -28.35
N GLU A 304 39.35 -22.28 -27.54
CA GLU A 304 40.70 -21.74 -27.39
C GLU A 304 41.60 -22.59 -26.49
N ASP A 305 41.02 -23.32 -25.51
CA ASP A 305 41.83 -24.24 -24.68
C ASP A 305 42.25 -25.55 -25.38
N SER A 306 41.56 -25.91 -26.46
CA SER A 306 41.91 -27.07 -27.24
C SER A 306 43.11 -26.85 -28.22
N VAL A 307 43.38 -25.59 -28.55
CA VAL A 307 44.50 -25.25 -29.47
C VAL A 307 45.84 -25.17 -28.67
N HIS A 308 45.79 -24.85 -27.40
CA HIS A 308 47.01 -24.80 -26.58
C HIS A 308 47.47 -26.20 -26.14
N SER A 309 46.55 -27.18 -26.01
CA SER A 309 46.89 -28.56 -25.60
C SER A 309 47.50 -29.38 -26.75
N GLN A 310 47.19 -29.02 -28.01
CA GLN A 310 47.79 -29.70 -29.17
C GLN A 310 49.23 -29.26 -29.52
N LYS A 311 49.66 -28.10 -28.96
CA LYS A 311 51.02 -27.58 -29.21
C LYS A 311 52.12 -28.26 -28.37
N TYR A 312 51.77 -29.02 -27.35
CA TYR A 312 52.72 -29.74 -26.47
C TYR A 312 52.84 -31.23 -26.81
N LEU A 313 52.14 -31.74 -27.84
CA LEU A 313 52.21 -33.14 -28.29
C LEU A 313 53.08 -33.34 -29.54
N PHE A 314 53.67 -32.28 -30.11
CA PHE A 314 54.57 -32.32 -31.26
C PHE A 314 55.86 -31.51 -31.01
N ASN A 315 56.55 -31.78 -29.91
CA ASN A 315 57.99 -31.49 -29.75
C ASN A 315 58.63 -32.58 -28.93
#